data_e3f11bdec8d738ae0950c9ed8f759c05
#
_entry.id   e3f11bdec8d738ae0950c9ed8f759c05
#
_cell.length_a   1.000
_cell.length_b   1.000
_cell.length_c   1.000
_cell.angle_alpha   90.00
_cell.angle_beta   90.00
_cell.angle_gamma   90.00
#
_symmetry.space_group_name_H-M   'P 1'
#
loop_
_entity.id
_entity.type
_entity.pdbx_description
1 polymer ?
#
loop_
_entity_poly.entity_id
_entity_poly.type
_entity_poly.pdbx_seq_one_letter_code
_entity_poly.pdbx_strand_id
1 'polypeptide(L)'
;MAVTLAKEALDVGIITNNGEKMLAFYRDVLGLAQEPSIPFPGLGTIHRLVCGNSILRIVAADNAIEQVAGGAFASRNGIRYLTINISNLDEVVADCKAF
;
A
#
# COMPACT_ATOMS: atom_id res chain seq x y z
N MET A 1 -7.21 -28.51 7.53
CA MET A 1 -7.86 -27.64 8.51
C MET A 1 -8.05 -26.26 7.95
N ALA A 2 -9.17 -25.61 8.26
CA ALA A 2 -9.40 -24.24 7.86
C ALA A 2 -8.84 -23.27 8.90
N VAL A 3 -8.48 -22.06 8.47
CA VAL A 3 -8.07 -21.02 9.42
C VAL A 3 -9.27 -20.47 10.18
N THR A 4 -9.04 -20.04 11.41
CA THR A 4 -10.00 -19.22 12.16
C THR A 4 -9.44 -17.81 12.21
N LEU A 5 -10.11 -16.87 11.53
CA LEU A 5 -9.60 -15.50 11.41
C LEU A 5 -9.73 -14.76 12.75
N ALA A 6 -8.63 -14.18 13.22
CA ALA A 6 -8.66 -13.24 14.33
C ALA A 6 -9.15 -11.86 13.88
N LYS A 7 -9.07 -11.58 12.59
CA LYS A 7 -9.51 -10.34 11.96
C LYS A 7 -10.00 -10.65 10.55
N GLU A 8 -11.17 -10.15 10.19
CA GLU A 8 -11.77 -10.39 8.87
C GLU A 8 -11.20 -9.42 7.84
N ALA A 9 -9.91 -9.55 7.58
CA ALA A 9 -9.20 -8.71 6.62
C ALA A 9 -7.86 -9.31 6.24
N LEU A 10 -7.35 -8.89 5.10
CA LEU A 10 -5.97 -9.09 4.70
C LEU A 10 -5.23 -7.77 4.88
N ASP A 11 -4.03 -7.83 5.45
CA ASP A 11 -3.12 -6.70 5.45
C ASP A 11 -2.16 -6.84 4.27
N VAL A 12 -1.72 -5.70 3.72
CA VAL A 12 -0.82 -5.67 2.57
C VAL A 12 0.40 -4.83 2.90
N GLY A 13 1.57 -5.31 2.52
CA GLY A 13 2.82 -4.57 2.64
C GLY A 13 3.41 -4.27 1.26
N ILE A 14 3.76 -3.01 1.04
CA ILE A 14 4.44 -2.55 -0.17
C ILE A 14 5.78 -1.96 0.23
N ILE A 15 6.87 -2.51 -0.29
CA ILE A 15 8.21 -1.96 -0.10
C ILE A 15 8.49 -1.03 -1.27
N THR A 16 8.96 0.18 -0.98
CA THR A 16 9.18 1.19 -2.02
C THR A 16 10.48 1.96 -1.81
N ASN A 17 11.07 2.39 -2.92
CA ASN A 17 12.16 3.36 -2.94
C ASN A 17 11.66 4.81 -2.89
N ASN A 18 10.33 5.01 -2.93
CA ASN A 18 9.73 6.34 -2.97
C ASN A 18 8.61 6.44 -1.94
N GLY A 19 8.98 6.38 -0.65
CA GLY A 19 8.03 6.41 0.46
C GLY A 19 7.18 7.67 0.51
N GLU A 20 7.79 8.84 0.26
CA GLU A 20 7.07 10.12 0.30
C GLU A 20 5.94 10.17 -0.73
N LYS A 21 6.22 9.76 -1.96
CA LYS A 21 5.22 9.77 -3.03
C LYS A 21 4.13 8.74 -2.80
N MET A 22 4.49 7.57 -2.30
CA MET A 22 3.52 6.53 -1.96
C MET A 22 2.58 6.99 -0.83
N LEU A 23 3.14 7.63 0.20
CA LEU A 23 2.33 8.20 1.28
C LEU A 23 1.46 9.35 0.79
N ALA A 24 1.98 10.21 -0.07
CA ALA A 24 1.20 11.29 -0.65
C ALA A 24 -0.01 10.74 -1.41
N PHE A 25 0.16 9.65 -2.12
CA PHE A 25 -0.94 9.03 -2.84
C PHE A 25 -1.95 8.37 -1.89
N TYR A 26 -1.50 7.40 -1.10
CA TYR A 26 -2.43 6.60 -0.29
C TYR A 26 -3.01 7.37 0.90
N ARG A 27 -2.20 8.17 1.58
CA ARG A 27 -2.64 8.94 2.74
C ARG A 27 -3.35 10.23 2.35
N ASP A 28 -2.75 11.03 1.44
CA ASP A 28 -3.22 12.38 1.18
C ASP A 28 -4.25 12.42 0.06
N VAL A 29 -4.06 11.69 -1.04
CA VAL A 29 -5.03 11.63 -2.14
C VAL A 29 -6.19 10.71 -1.80
N LEU A 30 -5.92 9.46 -1.41
CA LEU A 30 -6.97 8.51 -1.07
C LEU A 30 -7.54 8.72 0.34
N GLY A 31 -6.86 9.45 1.20
CA GLY A 31 -7.34 9.82 2.52
C GLY A 31 -7.31 8.71 3.56
N LEU A 32 -6.44 7.71 3.41
CA LEU A 32 -6.32 6.65 4.40
C LEU A 32 -5.63 7.20 5.66
N ALA A 33 -6.23 6.97 6.83
CA ALA A 33 -5.68 7.46 8.09
C ALA A 33 -4.39 6.75 8.45
N GLN A 34 -3.39 7.52 8.90
CA GLN A 34 -2.10 6.97 9.30
C GLN A 34 -2.05 6.70 10.79
N GLU A 35 -1.61 5.49 11.16
CA GLU A 35 -1.24 5.13 12.50
C GLU A 35 0.26 5.41 12.73
N PRO A 36 0.74 5.39 14.00
CA PRO A 36 2.16 5.64 14.26
C PRO A 36 3.08 4.72 13.47
N SER A 37 4.14 5.29 12.89
CA SER A 37 5.13 4.55 12.12
C SER A 37 5.99 3.68 13.01
N ILE A 38 6.48 2.57 12.46
CA ILE A 38 7.32 1.61 13.17
C ILE A 38 8.66 1.52 12.44
N PRO A 39 9.79 1.57 13.16
CA PRO A 39 11.08 1.33 12.52
C PRO A 39 11.21 -0.12 12.05
N PHE A 40 11.83 -0.30 10.89
CA PHE A 40 12.21 -1.61 10.38
C PHE A 40 13.75 -1.66 10.32
N PRO A 41 14.41 -2.18 11.37
CA PRO A 41 15.86 -2.13 11.45
C PRO A 41 16.52 -2.78 10.23
N GLY A 42 17.50 -2.08 9.65
CA GLY A 42 18.22 -2.56 8.48
C GLY A 42 17.52 -2.32 7.15
N LEU A 43 16.29 -1.82 7.15
CA LEU A 43 15.55 -1.55 5.90
C LEU A 43 15.05 -0.11 5.83
N GLY A 44 14.31 0.35 6.83
CA GLY A 44 13.74 1.70 6.80
C GLY A 44 12.61 1.87 7.80
N THR A 45 11.49 2.41 7.34
CA THR A 45 10.34 2.74 8.18
C THR A 45 9.07 2.13 7.61
N ILE A 46 8.26 1.54 8.49
CA ILE A 46 6.94 1.03 8.12
C ILE A 46 5.91 2.11 8.46
N HIS A 47 5.24 2.62 7.44
CA HIS A 47 4.10 3.51 7.60
C HIS A 47 2.82 2.70 7.48
N ARG A 48 1.95 2.80 8.49
CA ARG A 48 0.72 2.00 8.56
C ARG A 48 -0.49 2.87 8.26
N LEU A 49 -1.25 2.49 7.25
CA LEU A 49 -2.44 3.21 6.83
C LEU A 49 -3.68 2.32 7.03
N VAL A 50 -4.73 2.89 7.60
CA VAL A 50 -5.97 2.17 7.87
C VAL A 50 -6.85 2.19 6.63
N CYS A 51 -7.23 1.01 6.17
CA CYS A 51 -8.18 0.83 5.07
C CYS A 51 -9.29 -0.12 5.54
N GLY A 52 -10.34 0.44 6.15
CA GLY A 52 -11.37 -0.37 6.80
C GLY A 52 -10.76 -1.24 7.90
N ASN A 53 -10.94 -2.55 7.81
CA ASN A 53 -10.35 -3.52 8.74
C ASN A 53 -8.94 -3.94 8.35
N SER A 54 -8.46 -3.51 7.19
CA SER A 54 -7.13 -3.84 6.69
C SER A 54 -6.12 -2.75 7.04
N ILE A 55 -4.86 -3.14 7.18
CA ILE A 55 -3.74 -2.21 7.29
C ILE A 55 -2.92 -2.32 6.00
N LEU A 56 -2.75 -1.19 5.34
CA LEU A 56 -1.82 -1.06 4.23
C LEU A 56 -0.51 -0.52 4.79
N ARG A 57 0.56 -1.29 4.68
CA ARG A 57 1.88 -0.90 5.15
C ARG A 57 2.72 -0.42 3.98
N ILE A 58 3.19 0.81 4.07
CA ILE A 58 4.15 1.36 3.12
C ILE A 58 5.52 1.29 3.79
N VAL A 59 6.36 0.41 3.32
CA VAL A 59 7.70 0.22 3.85
C VAL A 59 8.65 1.06 3.02
N ALA A 60 9.04 2.22 3.58
CA ALA A 60 9.96 3.14 2.94
C ALA A 60 11.40 2.69 3.20
N ALA A 61 12.10 2.26 2.17
CA ALA A 61 13.49 1.83 2.29
C ALA A 61 14.42 3.04 2.41
N ASP A 62 15.39 2.98 3.34
CA ASP A 62 16.39 4.04 3.52
C ASP A 62 17.39 4.07 2.37
N ASN A 63 17.69 2.90 1.81
CA ASN A 63 18.61 2.76 0.70
C ASN A 63 17.88 2.14 -0.49
N ALA A 64 18.36 2.44 -1.70
CA ALA A 64 17.76 1.90 -2.91
C ALA A 64 17.78 0.36 -2.90
N ILE A 65 16.65 -0.22 -3.25
CA ILE A 65 16.49 -1.65 -3.43
C ILE A 65 16.14 -1.93 -4.89
N GLU A 66 16.43 -3.15 -5.34
CA GLU A 66 16.12 -3.55 -6.70
C GLU A 66 14.62 -3.55 -6.95
N GLN A 67 14.20 -2.96 -8.07
CA GLN A 67 12.79 -2.94 -8.43
C GLN A 67 12.36 -4.26 -9.05
N VAL A 68 11.10 -4.63 -8.81
CA VAL A 68 10.49 -5.74 -9.52
C VAL A 68 10.42 -5.38 -11.01
N ALA A 69 10.80 -6.33 -11.87
CA ALA A 69 10.75 -6.12 -13.31
C ALA A 69 9.32 -5.78 -13.75
N GLY A 70 9.20 -4.72 -14.54
CA GLY A 70 7.93 -4.32 -15.13
C GLY A 70 7.47 -5.28 -16.22
N GLY A 71 6.42 -4.89 -16.91
CA GLY A 71 5.88 -5.65 -18.03
C GLY A 71 4.37 -5.68 -18.04
N ALA A 72 3.79 -6.44 -18.95
CA ALA A 72 2.34 -6.61 -19.03
C ALA A 72 1.81 -7.33 -17.80
N PHE A 73 0.53 -7.15 -17.52
CA PHE A 73 -0.15 -7.73 -16.36
C PHE A 73 0.14 -9.24 -16.22
N ALA A 74 0.08 -9.99 -17.30
CA ALA A 74 0.26 -11.43 -17.32
C ALA A 74 1.69 -11.88 -17.66
N SER A 75 2.66 -10.97 -17.69
CA SER A 75 4.03 -11.32 -18.08
C SER A 75 4.78 -12.08 -16.98
N ARG A 76 4.32 -12.01 -15.74
CA ARG A 76 4.91 -12.71 -14.61
C ARG A 76 3.82 -13.21 -13.69
N ASN A 77 4.08 -14.31 -12.99
CA ASN A 77 3.16 -14.81 -11.95
C ASN A 77 3.39 -14.05 -10.63
N GLY A 78 2.53 -14.31 -9.66
CA GLY A 78 2.58 -13.70 -8.34
C GLY A 78 1.44 -12.72 -8.14
N ILE A 79 1.50 -11.94 -7.03
CA ILE A 79 0.51 -10.91 -6.74
C ILE A 79 0.71 -9.76 -7.72
N ARG A 80 -0.34 -9.40 -8.46
CA ARG A 80 -0.27 -8.42 -9.55
C ARG A 80 -1.03 -7.13 -9.27
N TYR A 81 -2.02 -7.16 -8.39
CA TYR A 81 -2.82 -5.99 -8.06
C TYR A 81 -3.46 -6.15 -6.69
N LEU A 82 -3.90 -5.04 -6.15
CA LEU A 82 -4.83 -4.99 -5.01
C LEU A 82 -6.04 -4.17 -5.43
N THR A 83 -7.18 -4.44 -4.81
CA THR A 83 -8.42 -3.73 -5.12
C THR A 83 -8.98 -3.11 -3.84
N ILE A 84 -9.30 -1.83 -3.94
CA ILE A 84 -10.04 -1.11 -2.90
C ILE A 84 -11.39 -0.75 -3.50
N ASN A 85 -12.47 -1.33 -2.96
CA ASN A 85 -13.82 -1.02 -3.42
C ASN A 85 -14.32 0.22 -2.70
N ILE A 86 -14.72 1.21 -3.48
CA ILE A 86 -15.16 2.52 -2.97
C ILE A 86 -16.51 2.88 -3.56
N SER A 87 -17.26 3.76 -2.86
CA SER A 87 -18.58 4.20 -3.29
C SER A 87 -18.57 5.56 -4.00
N ASN A 88 -17.45 6.28 -3.97
CA ASN A 88 -17.31 7.62 -4.54
C ASN A 88 -16.23 7.68 -5.63
N LEU A 89 -16.31 6.76 -6.57
CA LEU A 89 -15.26 6.55 -7.58
C LEU A 89 -14.94 7.81 -8.40
N ASP A 90 -15.97 8.55 -8.82
CA ASP A 90 -15.76 9.72 -9.68
C ASP A 90 -14.95 10.81 -8.98
N GLU A 91 -15.22 11.07 -7.69
CA GLU A 91 -14.46 12.03 -6.89
C GLU A 91 -13.00 11.60 -6.77
N VAL A 92 -12.78 10.33 -6.45
CA VAL A 92 -11.44 9.79 -6.25
C VAL A 92 -10.65 9.79 -7.55
N VAL A 93 -11.28 9.46 -8.67
CA VAL A 93 -10.62 9.52 -9.99
C VAL A 93 -10.18 10.96 -10.31
N ALA A 94 -11.02 11.95 -10.01
CA ALA A 94 -10.66 13.36 -10.21
C ALA A 94 -9.46 13.76 -9.36
N ASP A 95 -9.43 13.34 -8.08
CA ASP A 95 -8.32 13.62 -7.19
C ASP A 95 -7.02 12.94 -7.65
N CYS A 96 -7.12 11.71 -8.15
CA CYS A 96 -5.96 11.00 -8.70
C CYS A 96 -5.41 11.69 -9.96
N LYS A 97 -6.29 12.20 -10.82
CA LYS A 97 -5.85 12.92 -12.01
C LYS A 97 -5.14 14.24 -11.68
N ALA A 98 -5.51 14.87 -10.56
CA ALA A 98 -4.86 16.09 -10.10
C ALA A 98 -3.52 15.82 -9.41
N PHE A 99 -3.25 14.60 -9.03
CA PHE A 99 -2.01 14.20 -8.38
C PHE A 99 -0.90 13.98 -9.42
#